data_1b3741572c54dceda9a71a276f4e68e2
#
_entry.id   1b3741572c54dceda9a71a276f4e68e2
#
_cell.length_a   1.000
_cell.length_b   1.000
_cell.length_c   1.000
_cell.angle_alpha   90.00
_cell.angle_beta   90.00
_cell.angle_gamma   90.00
#
_symmetry.space_group_name_H-M   'P 1'
#
loop_
_entity.id
_entity.type
_entity.pdbx_description
1 polymer ?
#
loop_
_entity_poly.entity_id
_entity_poly.type
_entity_poly.pdbx_seq_one_letter_code
_entity_poly.pdbx_strand_id
1 'polypeptide(L)'
;MQKTCMGVINRKIDQDIFGELATSTVNLGAAVTSNTLRVLRGKTVLGNNDVPWDGNITFVLTPATEAFMMGENDFSSRDFTMNGPFDYADPAWKDRPIVYRWLGMNWIVHPNLNGGGGPASATEETYMFHKSAIGHAFNADDLEAKAGYDEEQDYSWARCSIYMGSQLLQGSGVVIIAHDGSSLAAA
;
A
#
# COMPACT_ATOMS: atom_id res chain seq x y z
N MET A 1 -24.84 1.08 -8.34
CA MET A 1 -24.05 0.32 -9.31
C MET A 1 -22.76 1.02 -9.74
N GLN A 2 -22.77 2.23 -10.33
CA GLN A 2 -21.51 2.89 -10.78
C GLN A 2 -20.42 3.00 -9.69
N LYS A 3 -20.77 3.45 -8.48
CA LYS A 3 -19.80 3.55 -7.37
C LYS A 3 -19.19 2.20 -6.97
N THR A 4 -19.96 1.14 -7.06
CA THR A 4 -19.47 -0.23 -6.77
C THR A 4 -18.51 -0.70 -7.85
N CYS A 5 -18.81 -0.47 -9.12
CA CYS A 5 -17.92 -0.79 -10.24
C CYS A 5 -16.59 -0.03 -10.15
N MET A 6 -16.62 1.26 -9.86
CA MET A 6 -15.41 2.07 -9.66
C MET A 6 -14.55 1.53 -8.50
N GLY A 7 -15.18 1.15 -7.39
CA GLY A 7 -14.46 0.56 -6.25
C GLY A 7 -13.80 -0.77 -6.58
N VAL A 8 -14.44 -1.61 -7.39
CA VAL A 8 -13.85 -2.89 -7.85
C VAL A 8 -12.66 -2.66 -8.78
N ILE A 9 -12.77 -1.72 -9.73
CA ILE A 9 -11.68 -1.36 -10.63
C ILE A 9 -10.48 -0.83 -9.85
N ASN A 10 -10.70 0.10 -8.93
CA ASN A 10 -9.60 0.65 -8.12
C ASN A 10 -8.87 -0.44 -7.33
N ARG A 11 -9.62 -1.35 -6.69
CA ARG A 11 -9.02 -2.51 -6.01
C ARG A 11 -8.21 -3.40 -6.94
N LYS A 12 -8.66 -3.56 -8.18
CA LYS A 12 -7.94 -4.37 -9.17
C LYS A 12 -6.66 -3.70 -9.62
N ILE A 13 -6.66 -2.37 -9.78
CA ILE A 13 -5.47 -1.57 -10.07
C ILE A 13 -4.44 -1.73 -8.93
N ASP A 14 -4.88 -1.57 -7.68
CA ASP A 14 -4.01 -1.73 -6.52
C ASP A 14 -3.41 -3.15 -6.45
N GLN A 15 -4.21 -4.19 -6.70
CA GLN A 15 -3.74 -5.59 -6.73
C GLN A 15 -2.70 -5.83 -7.82
N ASP A 16 -2.86 -5.22 -8.99
CA ASP A 16 -1.92 -5.34 -10.10
C ASP A 16 -0.57 -4.69 -9.72
N ILE A 17 -0.61 -3.49 -9.14
CA ILE A 17 0.59 -2.78 -8.66
C ILE A 17 1.28 -3.58 -7.55
N PHE A 18 0.55 -4.07 -6.56
CA PHE A 18 1.14 -4.84 -5.45
C PHE A 18 1.68 -6.18 -5.90
N GLY A 19 1.02 -6.83 -6.88
CA GLY A 19 1.52 -8.05 -7.50
C GLY A 19 2.89 -7.86 -8.13
N GLU A 20 3.11 -6.74 -8.82
CA GLU A 20 4.41 -6.41 -9.41
C GLU A 20 5.45 -6.04 -8.34
N LEU A 21 5.08 -5.29 -7.29
CA LEU A 21 6.00 -4.98 -6.19
C LEU A 21 6.49 -6.25 -5.46
N ALA A 22 5.62 -7.26 -5.33
CA ALA A 22 5.96 -8.55 -4.73
C ALA A 22 7.00 -9.34 -5.53
N THR A 23 7.23 -9.03 -6.81
CA THR A 23 8.27 -9.67 -7.62
C THR A 23 9.69 -9.18 -7.30
N SER A 24 9.84 -8.14 -6.47
CA SER A 24 11.16 -7.64 -6.07
C SER A 24 11.97 -8.71 -5.33
N THR A 25 13.26 -8.76 -5.64
CA THR A 25 14.21 -9.68 -4.99
C THR A 25 14.79 -9.14 -3.69
N VAL A 26 14.57 -7.86 -3.39
CA VAL A 26 15.13 -7.20 -2.19
C VAL A 26 14.15 -7.36 -1.03
N ASN A 27 14.48 -8.28 -0.12
CA ASN A 27 13.66 -8.63 1.03
C ASN A 27 14.48 -8.53 2.31
N LEU A 28 13.90 -8.01 3.40
CA LEU A 28 14.54 -7.94 4.72
C LEU A 28 14.58 -9.27 5.48
N GLY A 29 14.15 -10.36 4.87
CA GLY A 29 14.13 -11.70 5.47
C GLY A 29 12.82 -12.04 6.18
N ALA A 30 12.88 -12.99 7.13
CA ALA A 30 11.71 -13.57 7.77
C ALA A 30 10.75 -12.55 8.37
N ALA A 31 9.45 -12.90 8.40
CA ALA A 31 8.44 -12.10 9.08
C ALA A 31 8.75 -12.00 10.57
N VAL A 32 8.77 -10.78 11.07
CA VAL A 32 8.98 -10.43 12.49
C VAL A 32 8.05 -9.26 12.78
N THR A 33 7.64 -9.10 14.02
CA THR A 33 6.89 -7.93 14.48
C THR A 33 7.60 -6.65 14.05
N SER A 34 6.89 -5.79 13.31
CA SER A 34 7.46 -4.54 12.82
C SER A 34 7.71 -3.56 13.98
N ASN A 35 8.84 -2.90 13.92
CA ASN A 35 9.25 -1.83 14.82
C ASN A 35 10.02 -0.75 14.04
N THR A 36 10.29 0.37 14.67
CA THR A 36 11.04 1.49 14.10
C THR A 36 12.38 1.05 13.49
N LEU A 37 13.12 0.17 14.17
CA LEU A 37 14.41 -0.31 13.68
C LEU A 37 14.31 -1.08 12.37
N ARG A 38 13.24 -1.86 12.17
CA ARG A 38 13.02 -2.61 10.94
C ARG A 38 12.72 -1.67 9.76
N VAL A 39 11.95 -0.61 9.98
CA VAL A 39 11.69 0.43 8.97
C VAL A 39 12.98 1.16 8.62
N LEU A 40 13.79 1.53 9.61
CA LEU A 40 15.11 2.15 9.38
C LEU A 40 16.05 1.24 8.58
N ARG A 41 16.01 -0.08 8.83
CA ARG A 41 16.78 -1.05 8.05
C ARG A 41 16.33 -1.07 6.58
N GLY A 42 15.01 -1.05 6.30
CA GLY A 42 14.50 -0.92 4.94
C GLY A 42 14.97 0.36 4.26
N LYS A 43 14.92 1.47 4.99
CA LYS A 43 15.44 2.76 4.54
C LYS A 43 16.94 2.70 4.20
N THR A 44 17.74 2.04 5.03
CA THR A 44 19.19 1.87 4.81
C THR A 44 19.46 1.06 3.55
N VAL A 45 18.68 0.01 3.29
CA VAL A 45 18.82 -0.82 2.08
C VAL A 45 18.52 0.01 0.83
N LEU A 46 17.47 0.84 0.83
CA LEU A 46 17.20 1.76 -0.28
C LEU A 46 18.34 2.75 -0.49
N GLY A 47 18.89 3.31 0.59
CA GLY A 47 20.04 4.23 0.52
C GLY A 47 21.29 3.55 -0.04
N ASN A 48 21.56 2.31 0.32
CA ASN A 48 22.69 1.54 -0.21
C ASN A 48 22.51 1.18 -1.69
N ASN A 49 21.28 1.15 -2.17
CA ASN A 49 20.95 0.93 -3.58
C ASN A 49 20.92 2.24 -4.41
N ASP A 50 21.46 3.32 -3.87
CA ASP A 50 21.52 4.65 -4.51
C ASP A 50 20.14 5.21 -4.93
N VAL A 51 19.08 4.88 -4.18
CA VAL A 51 17.74 5.40 -4.41
C VAL A 51 17.68 6.87 -3.96
N PRO A 52 17.26 7.82 -4.83
CA PRO A 52 17.23 9.23 -4.49
C PRO A 52 16.22 9.55 -3.38
N TRP A 53 16.61 10.41 -2.43
CA TRP A 53 15.77 10.90 -1.32
C TRP A 53 15.08 12.22 -1.70
N ASP A 54 14.28 12.20 -2.75
CA ASP A 54 13.57 13.36 -3.29
C ASP A 54 12.14 13.54 -2.74
N GLY A 55 11.78 12.73 -1.73
CA GLY A 55 10.45 12.73 -1.13
C GLY A 55 9.42 11.88 -1.88
N ASN A 56 9.84 11.14 -2.91
CA ASN A 56 9.00 10.24 -3.70
C ASN A 56 9.10 8.77 -3.26
N ILE A 57 9.60 8.53 -2.06
CA ILE A 57 9.61 7.20 -1.46
C ILE A 57 8.28 7.00 -0.74
N THR A 58 7.63 5.89 -1.05
CA THR A 58 6.35 5.49 -0.45
C THR A 58 6.53 4.18 0.31
N PHE A 59 5.98 4.14 1.50
CA PHE A 59 5.86 2.94 2.30
C PHE A 59 4.39 2.56 2.42
N VAL A 60 4.02 1.45 1.80
CA VAL A 60 2.66 0.90 1.86
C VAL A 60 2.64 -0.23 2.88
N LEU A 61 1.75 -0.13 3.84
CA LEU A 61 1.69 -1.03 4.99
C LEU A 61 0.27 -1.55 5.22
N THR A 62 0.19 -2.69 5.89
CA THR A 62 -1.08 -3.27 6.33
C THR A 62 -1.60 -2.56 7.57
N PRO A 63 -2.92 -2.63 7.86
CA PRO A 63 -3.47 -2.09 9.11
C PRO A 63 -2.83 -2.71 10.35
N ALA A 64 -2.43 -3.98 10.31
CA ALA A 64 -1.74 -4.63 11.42
C ALA A 64 -0.35 -4.03 11.66
N THR A 65 0.43 -3.82 10.59
CA THR A 65 1.74 -3.15 10.70
C THR A 65 1.58 -1.73 11.26
N GLU A 66 0.57 -0.99 10.82
CA GLU A 66 0.27 0.34 11.38
C GLU A 66 -0.01 0.28 12.88
N ALA A 67 -0.87 -0.65 13.32
CA ALA A 67 -1.22 -0.80 14.73
C ALA A 67 0.02 -1.08 15.61
N PHE A 68 0.94 -1.93 15.15
CA PHE A 68 2.21 -2.15 15.86
C PHE A 68 3.09 -0.91 15.90
N MET A 69 3.19 -0.18 14.79
CA MET A 69 3.95 1.06 14.74
C MET A 69 3.37 2.13 15.66
N MET A 70 2.05 2.22 15.80
CA MET A 70 1.39 3.11 16.75
C MET A 70 1.73 2.80 18.21
N GLY A 71 2.09 1.56 18.52
CA GLY A 71 2.58 1.14 19.84
C GLY A 71 4.02 1.57 20.12
N GLU A 72 4.79 1.95 19.11
CA GLU A 72 6.18 2.37 19.26
C GLU A 72 6.26 3.85 19.70
N ASN A 73 7.03 4.13 20.76
CA ASN A 73 7.18 5.49 21.29
C ASN A 73 7.77 6.45 20.24
N ASP A 74 8.75 5.99 19.47
CA ASP A 74 9.43 6.79 18.46
C ASP A 74 8.50 7.23 17.32
N PHE A 75 7.50 6.42 17.02
CA PHE A 75 6.52 6.72 16.00
C PHE A 75 5.36 7.58 16.53
N SER A 76 4.89 7.29 17.74
CA SER A 76 3.73 7.94 18.34
C SER A 76 4.05 9.27 19.04
N SER A 77 5.33 9.50 19.42
CA SER A 77 5.73 10.68 20.19
C SER A 77 5.93 11.91 19.31
N ARG A 78 5.33 13.02 19.74
CA ARG A 78 5.53 14.33 19.13
C ARG A 78 6.96 14.85 19.21
N ASP A 79 7.73 14.42 20.19
CA ASP A 79 9.10 14.87 20.41
C ASP A 79 10.06 14.35 19.31
N PHE A 80 9.73 13.22 18.69
CA PHE A 80 10.51 12.62 17.60
C PHE A 80 9.97 12.97 16.20
N THR A 81 8.72 13.38 16.11
CA THR A 81 8.10 13.83 14.86
C THR A 81 7.76 15.31 15.01
N MET A 82 8.56 16.21 14.42
CA MET A 82 8.32 17.67 14.45
C MET A 82 6.92 18.03 13.94
N ASN A 83 6.33 17.17 13.13
CA ASN A 83 4.90 17.14 12.82
C ASN A 83 4.44 15.73 13.17
N GLY A 84 3.58 15.56 14.17
CA GLY A 84 3.00 14.25 14.47
C GLY A 84 2.43 13.61 13.21
N PRO A 85 2.36 12.28 13.14
CA PRO A 85 1.79 11.58 11.97
C PRO A 85 0.38 12.07 11.65
N PHE A 86 -0.25 12.72 12.59
CA PHE A 86 -1.59 13.33 12.48
C PHE A 86 -1.50 14.81 12.80
N ASP A 87 -1.19 15.64 11.81
CA ASP A 87 -1.38 17.08 11.94
C ASP A 87 -2.86 17.41 11.77
N TYR A 88 -3.57 17.49 12.90
CA TYR A 88 -5.00 17.85 12.91
C TYR A 88 -5.25 19.32 12.53
N ALA A 89 -4.20 20.10 12.32
CA ALA A 89 -4.33 21.50 11.97
C ALA A 89 -4.58 21.74 10.46
N ASP A 90 -4.30 20.74 9.61
CA ASP A 90 -4.57 20.86 8.18
C ASP A 90 -5.96 20.31 7.84
N PRO A 91 -6.95 21.17 7.50
CA PRO A 91 -8.28 20.74 7.11
C PRO A 91 -8.31 19.91 5.81
N ALA A 92 -7.23 19.90 5.03
CA ALA A 92 -7.13 19.12 3.80
C ALA A 92 -6.97 17.61 4.04
N TRP A 93 -6.69 17.16 5.27
CA TRP A 93 -6.60 15.72 5.59
C TRP A 93 -7.96 15.01 5.57
N LYS A 94 -9.07 15.74 5.71
CA LYS A 94 -10.44 15.17 5.77
C LYS A 94 -10.86 14.47 4.47
N ASP A 95 -10.29 14.88 3.34
CA ASP A 95 -10.69 14.41 2.01
C ASP A 95 -9.64 13.51 1.33
N ARG A 96 -8.51 13.25 1.99
CA ARG A 96 -7.45 12.41 1.43
C ARG A 96 -7.42 11.05 2.12
N PRO A 97 -7.13 9.97 1.38
CA PRO A 97 -6.71 8.72 2.00
C PRO A 97 -5.54 9.03 2.92
N ILE A 98 -5.50 8.42 4.11
CA ILE A 98 -4.54 8.74 5.17
C ILE A 98 -3.12 8.51 4.63
N VAL A 99 -2.54 9.56 4.09
CA VAL A 99 -1.14 9.63 3.71
C VAL A 99 -0.48 10.55 4.70
N TYR A 100 0.38 10.01 5.54
CA TYR A 100 1.18 10.82 6.45
C TYR A 100 2.66 10.69 6.11
N ARG A 101 3.46 11.64 6.57
CA ARG A 101 4.89 11.70 6.30
C ARG A 101 5.69 11.46 7.56
N TRP A 102 6.54 10.44 7.54
CA TRP A 102 7.48 10.15 8.60
C TRP A 102 8.79 9.60 8.05
N LEU A 103 9.91 9.92 8.69
CA LEU A 103 11.27 9.57 8.23
C LEU A 103 11.60 9.99 6.78
N GLY A 104 10.93 11.03 6.26
CA GLY A 104 11.10 11.49 4.87
C GLY A 104 10.38 10.65 3.83
N MET A 105 9.53 9.72 4.23
CA MET A 105 8.75 8.84 3.36
C MET A 105 7.27 9.15 3.48
N ASN A 106 6.51 8.82 2.43
CA ASN A 106 5.06 8.88 2.44
C ASN A 106 4.52 7.52 2.92
N TRP A 107 3.68 7.55 3.94
CA TRP A 107 3.09 6.35 4.54
C TRP A 107 1.65 6.19 4.08
N ILE A 108 1.31 5.01 3.57
CA ILE A 108 -0.04 4.69 3.08
C ILE A 108 -0.47 3.37 3.70
N VAL A 109 -1.59 3.41 4.43
CA VAL A 109 -2.21 2.18 4.94
C VAL A 109 -3.16 1.63 3.90
N HIS A 110 -2.96 0.38 3.49
CA HIS A 110 -3.81 -0.24 2.49
C HIS A 110 -4.24 -1.65 2.90
N PRO A 111 -5.55 -1.92 3.02
CA PRO A 111 -6.05 -3.22 3.47
C PRO A 111 -5.92 -4.32 2.41
N ASN A 112 -5.64 -3.95 1.16
CA ASN A 112 -5.63 -4.89 0.04
C ASN A 112 -4.24 -5.47 -0.28
N LEU A 113 -3.26 -5.20 0.56
CA LEU A 113 -1.97 -5.89 0.53
C LEU A 113 -2.19 -7.39 0.79
N ASN A 114 -1.43 -8.25 0.13
CA ASN A 114 -1.48 -9.71 0.31
C ASN A 114 -2.84 -10.36 -0.01
N GLY A 115 -3.58 -9.83 -0.98
CA GLY A 115 -4.87 -10.40 -1.40
C GLY A 115 -6.09 -9.85 -0.67
N GLY A 116 -5.88 -8.90 0.22
CA GLY A 116 -6.90 -8.01 0.78
C GLY A 116 -7.81 -8.56 1.87
N GLY A 117 -8.02 -7.76 2.91
CA GLY A 117 -9.18 -7.84 3.79
C GLY A 117 -9.28 -9.04 4.74
N GLY A 118 -8.22 -9.83 4.87
CA GLY A 118 -8.17 -10.89 5.86
C GLY A 118 -7.76 -10.37 7.25
N PRO A 119 -7.96 -11.16 8.30
CA PRO A 119 -7.39 -10.88 9.60
C PRO A 119 -5.86 -10.84 9.52
N ALA A 120 -5.25 -10.14 10.46
CA ALA A 120 -3.79 -10.10 10.58
C ALA A 120 -3.18 -11.52 10.54
N SER A 121 -2.13 -11.70 9.77
CA SER A 121 -1.49 -12.99 9.55
C SER A 121 -0.04 -13.02 10.03
N ALA A 122 0.53 -14.23 10.17
CA ALA A 122 1.90 -14.42 10.54
C ALA A 122 2.91 -13.97 9.46
N THR A 123 2.44 -13.75 8.24
CA THR A 123 3.27 -13.32 7.10
C THR A 123 2.54 -12.29 6.27
N GLU A 124 2.65 -11.03 6.65
CA GLU A 124 2.16 -9.90 5.88
C GLU A 124 3.32 -9.21 5.19
N GLU A 125 3.17 -8.90 3.91
CA GLU A 125 4.17 -8.15 3.17
C GLU A 125 3.79 -6.69 3.11
N THR A 126 4.78 -5.83 3.38
CA THR A 126 4.69 -4.39 3.20
C THR A 126 5.78 -3.95 2.24
N TYR A 127 5.53 -2.90 1.48
CA TYR A 127 6.41 -2.48 0.40
C TYR A 127 6.90 -1.06 0.62
N MET A 128 8.23 -0.90 0.61
CA MET A 128 8.87 0.40 0.60
C MET A 128 9.52 0.60 -0.76
N PHE A 129 9.09 1.60 -1.52
CA PHE A 129 9.56 1.79 -2.89
C PHE A 129 9.64 3.26 -3.29
N HIS A 130 10.51 3.53 -4.26
CA HIS A 130 10.57 4.81 -4.95
C HIS A 130 9.61 4.83 -6.14
N LYS A 131 8.99 5.97 -6.39
CA LYS A 131 8.00 6.15 -7.47
C LYS A 131 8.50 5.69 -8.85
N SER A 132 9.78 5.86 -9.17
CA SER A 132 10.35 5.44 -10.46
C SER A 132 10.63 3.93 -10.56
N ALA A 133 10.51 3.17 -9.45
CA ALA A 133 10.80 1.74 -9.45
C ALA A 133 9.69 0.90 -10.09
N ILE A 134 8.48 1.43 -10.19
CA ILE A 134 7.33 0.77 -10.81
C ILE A 134 6.71 1.64 -11.89
N GLY A 135 6.35 1.04 -12.99
CA GLY A 135 5.53 1.64 -14.05
C GLY A 135 4.13 1.06 -14.03
N HIS A 136 3.13 1.92 -14.12
CA HIS A 136 1.74 1.54 -14.30
C HIS A 136 1.14 2.32 -15.47
N ALA A 137 0.47 1.63 -16.35
CA ALA A 137 -0.23 2.24 -17.48
C ALA A 137 -1.66 1.70 -17.55
N PHE A 138 -2.58 2.57 -17.86
CA PHE A 138 -3.97 2.21 -18.12
C PHE A 138 -4.52 3.03 -19.29
N ASN A 139 -5.47 2.44 -20.02
CA ASN A 139 -6.18 3.14 -21.08
C ASN A 139 -7.50 3.69 -20.52
N ALA A 140 -7.54 4.99 -20.30
CA ALA A 140 -8.73 5.68 -19.77
C ALA A 140 -9.88 5.74 -20.79
N ASP A 141 -9.59 5.73 -22.09
CA ASP A 141 -10.58 5.80 -23.16
C ASP A 141 -11.39 4.50 -23.29
N ASP A 142 -10.82 3.38 -22.84
CA ASP A 142 -11.46 2.07 -22.86
C ASP A 142 -12.11 1.68 -21.51
N LEU A 143 -12.30 2.65 -20.62
CA LEU A 143 -13.10 2.44 -19.42
C LEU A 143 -14.57 2.28 -19.80
N GLU A 144 -14.99 1.05 -19.99
CA GLU A 144 -16.34 0.74 -20.41
C GLU A 144 -17.17 0.22 -19.23
N ALA A 145 -18.29 0.88 -18.96
CA ALA A 145 -19.29 0.42 -18.00
C ALA A 145 -20.59 0.08 -18.73
N LYS A 146 -20.97 -1.18 -18.68
CA LYS A 146 -22.22 -1.68 -19.27
C LYS A 146 -23.10 -2.24 -18.16
N ALA A 147 -24.41 -1.98 -18.27
CA ALA A 147 -25.41 -2.59 -17.42
C ALA A 147 -26.56 -3.07 -18.28
N GLY A 148 -27.15 -4.18 -17.92
CA GLY A 148 -28.26 -4.76 -18.64
C GLY A 148 -29.13 -5.62 -17.72
N TYR A 149 -30.22 -6.09 -18.29
CA TYR A 149 -31.13 -7.04 -17.67
C TYR A 149 -31.20 -8.29 -18.57
N ASP A 150 -31.10 -9.44 -17.99
CA ASP A 150 -31.25 -10.71 -18.66
C ASP A 150 -32.66 -11.24 -18.40
N GLU A 151 -33.46 -11.30 -19.48
CA GLU A 151 -34.88 -11.71 -19.41
C GLU A 151 -35.05 -13.22 -19.23
N GLU A 152 -34.07 -14.03 -19.67
CA GLU A 152 -34.14 -15.49 -19.57
C GLU A 152 -33.87 -15.98 -18.14
N GLN A 153 -32.99 -15.31 -17.42
CA GLN A 153 -32.57 -15.69 -16.07
C GLN A 153 -33.07 -14.73 -14.99
N ASP A 154 -33.83 -13.71 -15.37
CA ASP A 154 -34.46 -12.72 -14.45
C ASP A 154 -33.46 -12.05 -13.50
N TYR A 155 -32.28 -11.61 -14.03
CA TYR A 155 -31.31 -10.87 -13.22
C TYR A 155 -30.76 -9.62 -13.92
N SER A 156 -30.41 -8.62 -13.12
CA SER A 156 -29.71 -7.42 -13.59
C SER A 156 -28.21 -7.59 -13.46
N TRP A 157 -27.45 -7.29 -14.49
CA TRP A 157 -26.00 -7.35 -14.50
C TRP A 157 -25.36 -6.00 -14.75
N ALA A 158 -24.14 -5.82 -14.22
CA ALA A 158 -23.29 -4.69 -14.54
C ALA A 158 -21.86 -5.19 -14.74
N ARG A 159 -21.20 -4.69 -15.78
CA ARG A 159 -19.83 -5.03 -16.14
C ARG A 159 -19.02 -3.75 -16.31
N CYS A 160 -17.83 -3.72 -15.72
CA CYS A 160 -16.84 -2.68 -15.98
C CYS A 160 -15.57 -3.35 -16.50
N SER A 161 -14.97 -2.79 -17.53
CA SER A 161 -13.70 -3.27 -18.11
C SER A 161 -12.73 -2.10 -18.29
N ILE A 162 -11.46 -2.37 -18.05
CA ILE A 162 -10.35 -1.45 -18.27
C ILE A 162 -9.14 -2.25 -18.74
N TYR A 163 -8.38 -1.70 -19.66
CA TYR A 163 -7.07 -2.23 -20.03
C TYR A 163 -6.00 -1.53 -19.21
N MET A 164 -5.25 -2.30 -18.47
CA MET A 164 -4.16 -1.82 -17.61
C MET A 164 -3.04 -2.82 -17.53
N GLY A 165 -1.87 -2.37 -17.13
CA GLY A 165 -0.72 -3.20 -16.83
C GLY A 165 0.25 -2.46 -15.94
N SER A 166 0.89 -3.20 -15.06
CA SER A 166 1.96 -2.73 -14.20
C SER A 166 3.22 -3.51 -14.51
N GLN A 167 4.38 -2.92 -14.25
CA GLN A 167 5.65 -3.61 -14.37
C GLN A 167 6.68 -3.04 -13.39
N LEU A 168 7.40 -3.92 -12.73
CA LEU A 168 8.56 -3.56 -11.95
C LEU A 168 9.71 -3.15 -12.89
N LEU A 169 10.09 -1.86 -12.86
CA LEU A 169 11.13 -1.31 -13.72
C LEU A 169 12.52 -1.46 -13.08
N GLN A 170 12.61 -1.30 -11.75
CA GLN A 170 13.86 -1.35 -11.02
C GLN A 170 13.68 -2.04 -9.67
N GLY A 171 14.04 -3.32 -9.59
CA GLY A 171 13.89 -4.13 -8.38
C GLY A 171 14.70 -3.61 -7.18
N SER A 172 15.88 -2.97 -7.42
CA SER A 172 16.69 -2.37 -6.35
C SER A 172 16.02 -1.16 -5.67
N GLY A 173 15.03 -0.54 -6.32
CA GLY A 173 14.24 0.56 -5.79
C GLY A 173 13.04 0.14 -4.96
N VAL A 174 12.84 -1.16 -4.72
CA VAL A 174 11.74 -1.73 -3.94
C VAL A 174 12.29 -2.62 -2.86
N VAL A 175 11.86 -2.45 -1.62
CA VAL A 175 12.21 -3.32 -0.48
C VAL A 175 10.93 -3.93 0.08
N ILE A 176 10.91 -5.26 0.17
CA ILE A 176 9.85 -6.03 0.81
C ILE A 176 10.18 -6.17 2.29
N ILE A 177 9.24 -5.81 3.14
CA ILE A 177 9.33 -5.94 4.60
C ILE A 177 8.21 -6.88 5.05
N ALA A 178 8.58 -8.12 5.39
CA ALA A 178 7.62 -9.08 5.92
C ALA A 178 7.32 -8.78 7.40
N HIS A 179 6.06 -8.74 7.78
CA HIS A 179 5.57 -8.45 9.13
C HIS A 179 4.82 -9.66 9.69
N ASP A 180 5.00 -9.93 10.99
CA ASP A 180 4.20 -10.89 11.73
C ASP A 180 3.11 -10.15 12.52
N GLY A 181 1.88 -10.18 12.00
CA GLY A 181 0.69 -9.59 12.61
C GLY A 181 -0.15 -10.56 13.44
N SER A 182 0.31 -11.81 13.63
CA SER A 182 -0.49 -12.89 14.23
C SER A 182 -1.03 -12.58 15.61
N SER A 183 -0.34 -11.77 16.41
CA SER A 183 -0.79 -11.38 17.75
C SER A 183 -2.03 -10.47 17.73
N LEU A 184 -2.35 -9.83 16.61
CA LEU A 184 -3.58 -9.05 16.43
C LEU A 184 -4.71 -9.89 15.79
N ALA A 185 -4.42 -11.09 15.29
CA ALA A 185 -5.41 -11.98 14.70
C ALA A 185 -6.25 -12.75 15.74
N ALA A 186 -5.83 -12.75 16.98
CA ALA A 186 -6.42 -13.53 18.07
C ALA A 186 -7.59 -12.81 18.81
N ALA A 187 -8.12 -11.74 18.24
CA ALA A 187 -9.25 -10.98 18.81
C ALA A 187 -10.60 -11.45 18.28
#